data_c158bd8f028b2710d040d66f92e1acca
#
_entry.id   c158bd8f028b2710d040d66f92e1acca
#
_cell.length_a   1.000
_cell.length_b   1.000
_cell.length_c   1.000
_cell.angle_alpha   90.00
_cell.angle_beta   90.00
_cell.angle_gamma   90.00
#
_symmetry.space_group_name_H-M   'P 1'
#
loop_
_entity.id
_entity.type
_entity.pdbx_description
1 polymer ?
#
loop_
_entity_poly.entity_id
_entity_poly.type
_entity_poly.pdbx_seq_one_letter_code
_entity_poly.pdbx_strand_id
1 'polypeptide(L)'
;MLSLINPIPLGLMLLGLGLYFKKSRFFYGTTIAIYVILNLLLIANVIYFGEFTDFITVNTILASSSSAAGLGDSAKNLLEPSYIFYLIDIPFFIYGVFRKKLKTDSKPFNKRASFAITALSTLLLSANLFLAEVNRGELLTRGFSNNYIVRAMGIPFFTAYSGNLTYQASQARSSATSDDMKKVEAYVKEHYAAPDPKYYGIAKGRNVIVIHLESFQQFLIDYKLQVDGQSYEVTPFLNSIYHSNETLAFSNFFHQVKSGKTSDAETLMETSLFGLSTGSYMVNYGGTNTAYAAPSILAQTGGYTSAVFHGNTGSFWNRNNTYKKWGYNYFFDSSAFTEKTDENSFQYGLNDKYMFSDSIKYLEQMQQPFYVKYLTVSNHYPYTSLSGDKNEQGFPLADTKDETVNGYFATANYLDSAIKDFFDYLKETGLYDNSIIVMYGDHYGISDMRSSNLAELLGKNPETWSNYDKAMLQRVPYMIHIPGYTGGGISNTFGGEVDALPTLLHILGVDTSSYIQM
;
A
#
# COMPACT_ATOMS: atom_id res chain seq x y z
N MET A 1 23.95 -5.01 -16.77
CA MET A 1 25.34 -5.36 -16.36
C MET A 1 25.51 -5.26 -14.84
N LEU A 2 25.18 -4.16 -14.18
CA LEU A 2 25.28 -4.01 -12.72
C LEU A 2 24.55 -5.13 -11.95
N SER A 3 23.34 -5.51 -12.35
CA SER A 3 22.56 -6.56 -11.68
C SER A 3 23.22 -7.96 -11.68
N LEU A 4 24.11 -8.23 -12.62
CA LEU A 4 24.85 -9.50 -12.68
C LEU A 4 26.10 -9.48 -11.78
N ILE A 5 26.67 -8.30 -11.58
CA ILE A 5 27.92 -8.11 -10.83
C ILE A 5 27.64 -7.90 -9.34
N ASN A 6 26.55 -7.22 -9.01
CA ASN A 6 26.26 -6.75 -7.66
C ASN A 6 26.26 -7.83 -6.55
N PRO A 7 25.80 -9.09 -6.77
CA PRO A 7 25.79 -10.08 -5.70
C PRO A 7 27.20 -10.61 -5.36
N ILE A 8 28.16 -10.46 -6.28
CA ILE A 8 29.50 -11.06 -6.14
C ILE A 8 30.31 -10.39 -5.04
N PRO A 9 30.49 -9.05 -5.00
CA PRO A 9 31.35 -8.42 -4.01
C PRO A 9 30.92 -8.67 -2.58
N LEU A 10 29.65 -8.43 -2.30
CA LEU A 10 29.11 -8.58 -0.95
C LEU A 10 28.95 -10.05 -0.55
N GLY A 11 28.57 -10.92 -1.49
CA GLY A 11 28.55 -12.37 -1.29
C GLY A 11 29.90 -12.91 -0.91
N LEU A 12 30.97 -12.54 -1.63
CA LEU A 12 32.37 -12.92 -1.30
C LEU A 12 32.78 -12.36 0.07
N MET A 13 32.40 -11.12 0.39
CA MET A 13 32.73 -10.50 1.66
C MET A 13 32.07 -11.24 2.84
N LEU A 14 30.77 -11.51 2.75
CA LEU A 14 30.01 -12.16 3.82
C LEU A 14 30.39 -13.62 3.99
N LEU A 15 30.44 -14.40 2.92
CA LEU A 15 30.85 -15.83 2.96
C LEU A 15 32.32 -15.97 3.35
N GLY A 16 33.16 -15.00 2.98
CA GLY A 16 34.58 -14.94 3.33
C GLY A 16 34.86 -14.70 4.82
N LEU A 17 33.88 -14.25 5.62
CA LEU A 17 34.08 -14.09 7.07
C LEU A 17 34.50 -15.38 7.77
N GLY A 18 34.04 -16.52 7.28
CA GLY A 18 34.45 -17.84 7.76
C GLY A 18 35.96 -18.10 7.65
N LEU A 19 36.64 -17.52 6.65
CA LEU A 19 38.07 -17.73 6.37
C LEU A 19 39.00 -17.28 7.49
N TYR A 20 38.52 -16.44 8.41
CA TYR A 20 39.30 -15.94 9.55
C TYR A 20 39.32 -16.89 10.76
N PHE A 21 38.48 -17.94 10.77
CA PHE A 21 38.48 -18.92 11.86
C PHE A 21 39.61 -19.92 11.75
N LYS A 22 40.33 -20.15 12.85
CA LYS A 22 41.43 -21.10 12.93
C LYS A 22 40.98 -22.56 12.84
N LYS A 23 39.74 -22.86 13.33
CA LYS A 23 39.21 -24.23 13.36
C LYS A 23 38.28 -24.43 12.17
N SER A 24 38.56 -25.44 11.37
CA SER A 24 37.78 -25.81 10.17
C SER A 24 36.27 -25.89 10.42
N ARG A 25 35.82 -26.47 11.56
CA ARG A 25 34.41 -26.56 11.90
C ARG A 25 33.72 -25.18 12.02
N PHE A 26 34.42 -24.17 12.51
CA PHE A 26 33.85 -22.81 12.61
C PHE A 26 33.83 -22.10 11.26
N PHE A 27 34.84 -22.32 10.42
CA PHE A 27 34.85 -21.84 9.05
C PHE A 27 33.62 -22.33 8.27
N TYR A 28 33.48 -23.68 8.18
CA TYR A 28 32.35 -24.25 7.43
C TYR A 28 31.01 -23.92 8.07
N GLY A 29 30.92 -23.95 9.41
CA GLY A 29 29.68 -23.61 10.13
C GLY A 29 29.24 -22.17 9.87
N THR A 30 30.18 -21.21 9.94
CA THR A 30 29.87 -19.80 9.67
C THR A 30 29.49 -19.57 8.21
N THR A 31 30.22 -20.16 7.28
CA THR A 31 29.93 -20.03 5.85
C THR A 31 28.55 -20.59 5.49
N ILE A 32 28.20 -21.79 6.03
CA ILE A 32 26.89 -22.41 5.82
C ILE A 32 25.78 -21.55 6.48
N ALA A 33 25.99 -21.08 7.69
CA ALA A 33 25.01 -20.25 8.37
C ALA A 33 24.72 -18.96 7.59
N ILE A 34 25.75 -18.26 7.13
CA ILE A 34 25.61 -17.05 6.30
C ILE A 34 24.91 -17.39 4.99
N TYR A 35 25.28 -18.49 4.34
CA TYR A 35 24.65 -18.93 3.11
C TYR A 35 23.14 -19.17 3.29
N VAL A 36 22.73 -19.89 4.35
CA VAL A 36 21.31 -20.13 4.66
C VAL A 36 20.57 -18.82 4.94
N ILE A 37 21.18 -17.91 5.73
CA ILE A 37 20.58 -16.59 6.02
C ILE A 37 20.36 -15.79 4.72
N LEU A 38 21.34 -15.78 3.82
CA LEU A 38 21.22 -15.05 2.54
C LEU A 38 20.14 -15.65 1.65
N ASN A 39 19.99 -16.98 1.61
CA ASN A 39 18.91 -17.63 0.86
C ASN A 39 17.53 -17.34 1.46
N LEU A 40 17.37 -17.41 2.78
CA LEU A 40 16.12 -17.05 3.44
C LEU A 40 15.75 -15.58 3.19
N LEU A 41 16.74 -14.68 3.25
CA LEU A 41 16.56 -13.28 2.96
C LEU A 41 16.14 -13.05 1.49
N LEU A 42 16.74 -13.79 0.56
CA LEU A 42 16.38 -13.73 -0.86
C LEU A 42 14.92 -14.18 -1.06
N ILE A 43 14.55 -15.35 -0.57
CA ILE A 43 13.21 -15.92 -0.74
C ILE A 43 12.15 -15.01 -0.11
N ALA A 44 12.39 -14.54 1.11
CA ALA A 44 11.48 -13.61 1.77
C ALA A 44 11.25 -12.34 0.91
N ASN A 45 12.31 -11.79 0.31
CA ASN A 45 12.20 -10.63 -0.56
C ASN A 45 11.53 -10.94 -1.90
N VAL A 46 11.74 -12.13 -2.48
CA VAL A 46 11.04 -12.55 -3.71
C VAL A 46 9.54 -12.62 -3.47
N ILE A 47 9.11 -13.27 -2.38
CA ILE A 47 7.70 -13.36 -1.99
C ILE A 47 7.12 -11.97 -1.74
N TYR A 48 7.81 -11.15 -0.95
CA TYR A 48 7.37 -9.80 -0.61
C TYR A 48 7.25 -8.91 -1.85
N PHE A 49 8.21 -9.01 -2.77
CA PHE A 49 8.21 -8.22 -4.00
C PHE A 49 7.03 -8.58 -4.92
N GLY A 50 6.65 -9.85 -4.97
CA GLY A 50 5.49 -10.31 -5.75
C GLY A 50 4.20 -9.60 -5.34
N GLU A 51 4.00 -9.37 -4.05
CA GLU A 51 2.78 -8.73 -3.51
C GLU A 51 2.91 -7.20 -3.44
N PHE A 52 4.02 -6.71 -2.90
CA PHE A 52 4.17 -5.30 -2.55
C PHE A 52 4.96 -4.48 -3.58
N THR A 53 5.53 -5.11 -4.61
CA THR A 53 6.43 -4.48 -5.60
C THR A 53 7.56 -3.65 -4.99
N ASP A 54 7.94 -4.01 -3.75
CA ASP A 54 9.01 -3.38 -2.96
C ASP A 54 9.77 -4.45 -2.15
N PHE A 55 10.80 -4.05 -1.40
CA PHE A 55 11.67 -4.94 -0.66
C PHE A 55 11.50 -4.79 0.85
N ILE A 56 11.72 -5.90 1.59
CA ILE A 56 11.63 -5.93 3.04
C ILE A 56 12.70 -5.04 3.65
N THR A 57 12.29 -4.00 4.38
CA THR A 57 13.20 -3.14 5.15
C THR A 57 13.39 -3.68 6.57
N VAL A 58 14.46 -3.28 7.25
CA VAL A 58 14.64 -3.60 8.67
C VAL A 58 13.48 -3.06 9.51
N ASN A 59 12.97 -1.89 9.15
CA ASN A 59 11.80 -1.32 9.81
C ASN A 59 10.54 -2.20 9.63
N THR A 60 10.31 -2.75 8.44
CA THR A 60 9.23 -3.71 8.18
C THR A 60 9.35 -4.95 9.06
N ILE A 61 10.57 -5.50 9.21
CA ILE A 61 10.81 -6.67 10.08
C ILE A 61 10.49 -6.36 11.55
N LEU A 62 10.95 -5.21 12.05
CA LEU A 62 10.70 -4.78 13.43
C LEU A 62 9.21 -4.55 13.70
N ALA A 63 8.52 -3.92 12.76
CA ALA A 63 7.09 -3.63 12.84
C ALA A 63 6.23 -4.91 12.75
N SER A 64 6.60 -5.86 11.89
CA SER A 64 5.86 -7.13 11.71
C SER A 64 5.86 -8.01 12.95
N SER A 65 6.84 -7.85 13.86
CA SER A 65 6.87 -8.60 15.11
C SER A 65 5.66 -8.33 16.01
N SER A 66 5.02 -7.17 15.90
CA SER A 66 3.81 -6.80 16.64
C SER A 66 2.50 -7.21 15.92
N SER A 67 2.56 -7.54 14.62
CA SER A 67 1.39 -7.84 13.77
C SER A 67 1.39 -9.28 13.26
N ALA A 68 2.31 -10.13 13.73
CA ALA A 68 2.56 -11.47 13.20
C ALA A 68 1.37 -12.45 13.30
N ALA A 69 0.40 -12.19 14.17
CA ALA A 69 -0.73 -13.11 14.40
C ALA A 69 -1.70 -13.24 13.20
N GLY A 70 -1.70 -12.30 12.25
CA GLY A 70 -2.55 -12.34 11.04
C GLY A 70 -1.81 -12.65 9.74
N LEU A 71 -0.47 -12.66 9.77
CA LEU A 71 0.34 -12.82 8.55
C LEU A 71 0.58 -14.27 8.13
N GLY A 72 0.33 -15.26 9.02
CA GLY A 72 0.64 -16.67 8.77
C GLY A 72 -0.14 -17.27 7.61
N ASP A 73 -1.41 -16.96 7.49
CA ASP A 73 -2.26 -17.49 6.40
C ASP A 73 -2.04 -16.73 5.10
N SER A 74 -1.84 -15.42 5.18
CA SER A 74 -1.44 -14.62 4.02
C SER A 74 -0.10 -15.08 3.43
N ALA A 75 0.89 -15.41 4.28
CA ALA A 75 2.18 -15.92 3.83
C ALA A 75 2.07 -17.28 3.13
N LYS A 76 1.17 -18.17 3.57
CA LYS A 76 0.97 -19.48 2.90
C LYS A 76 0.43 -19.33 1.49
N ASN A 77 -0.48 -18.38 1.27
CA ASN A 77 -1.10 -18.14 -0.03
C ASN A 77 -0.17 -17.42 -1.03
N LEU A 78 0.91 -16.82 -0.52
CA LEU A 78 1.96 -16.20 -1.34
C LEU A 78 3.07 -17.20 -1.74
N LEU A 79 3.04 -18.45 -1.23
CA LEU A 79 4.05 -19.45 -1.54
C LEU A 79 3.73 -20.15 -2.87
N GLU A 80 4.49 -19.83 -3.90
CA GLU A 80 4.44 -20.54 -5.17
C GLU A 80 5.36 -21.78 -5.15
N PRO A 81 4.93 -22.89 -5.74
CA PRO A 81 5.79 -24.10 -5.84
C PRO A 81 7.14 -23.83 -6.55
N SER A 82 7.19 -22.84 -7.42
CA SER A 82 8.39 -22.40 -8.13
C SER A 82 9.51 -21.91 -7.19
N TYR A 83 9.16 -21.40 -5.99
CA TYR A 83 10.16 -20.90 -5.03
C TYR A 83 11.08 -21.99 -4.46
N ILE A 84 10.68 -23.26 -4.58
CA ILE A 84 11.56 -24.39 -4.19
C ILE A 84 12.86 -24.42 -5.00
N PHE A 85 12.86 -23.88 -6.23
CA PHE A 85 14.06 -23.80 -7.05
C PHE A 85 15.18 -22.94 -6.44
N TYR A 86 14.82 -21.97 -5.60
CA TYR A 86 15.82 -21.16 -4.87
C TYR A 86 16.52 -21.93 -3.75
N LEU A 87 16.02 -23.10 -3.39
CA LEU A 87 16.57 -23.97 -2.35
C LEU A 87 17.15 -25.28 -2.93
N ILE A 88 17.16 -25.45 -4.25
CA ILE A 88 17.47 -26.73 -4.90
C ILE A 88 18.90 -27.25 -4.59
N ASP A 89 19.82 -26.36 -4.34
CA ASP A 89 21.19 -26.66 -4.03
C ASP A 89 21.40 -27.10 -2.57
N ILE A 90 20.54 -26.71 -1.65
CA ILE A 90 20.62 -27.05 -0.21
C ILE A 90 20.59 -28.59 0.00
N PRO A 91 19.63 -29.35 -0.56
CA PRO A 91 19.63 -30.82 -0.47
C PRO A 91 20.90 -31.45 -1.01
N PHE A 92 21.47 -30.92 -2.10
CA PHE A 92 22.74 -31.42 -2.65
C PHE A 92 23.93 -31.17 -1.72
N PHE A 93 23.96 -29.99 -1.09
CA PHE A 93 24.96 -29.68 -0.08
C PHE A 93 24.87 -30.61 1.12
N ILE A 94 23.67 -30.79 1.66
CA ILE A 94 23.39 -31.69 2.79
C ILE A 94 23.81 -33.13 2.41
N TYR A 95 23.37 -33.62 1.25
CA TYR A 95 23.76 -34.95 0.76
C TYR A 95 25.28 -35.10 0.63
N GLY A 96 25.97 -34.11 0.06
CA GLY A 96 27.42 -34.12 -0.11
C GLY A 96 28.16 -34.19 1.22
N VAL A 97 27.70 -33.49 2.25
CA VAL A 97 28.25 -33.52 3.62
C VAL A 97 27.99 -34.87 4.28
N PHE A 98 26.73 -35.36 4.29
CA PHE A 98 26.35 -36.64 4.90
C PHE A 98 27.05 -37.82 4.28
N ARG A 99 27.22 -37.85 2.97
CA ARG A 99 27.91 -38.90 2.24
C ARG A 99 29.42 -38.75 2.25
N LYS A 100 29.96 -37.77 2.99
CA LYS A 100 31.41 -37.45 3.04
C LYS A 100 32.05 -37.27 1.65
N LYS A 101 31.24 -36.90 0.65
CA LYS A 101 31.75 -36.58 -0.70
C LYS A 101 32.36 -35.18 -0.73
N LEU A 102 31.89 -34.27 0.09
CA LEU A 102 32.54 -32.99 0.36
C LEU A 102 33.54 -33.20 1.49
N LYS A 103 34.81 -33.24 1.14
CA LYS A 103 35.91 -33.34 2.12
C LYS A 103 36.16 -31.95 2.70
N THR A 104 36.04 -31.85 4.03
CA THR A 104 36.41 -30.62 4.75
C THR A 104 37.92 -30.66 5.04
N ASP A 105 38.63 -29.59 4.71
CA ASP A 105 40.03 -29.45 5.09
C ASP A 105 40.13 -29.14 6.60
N SER A 106 40.99 -29.82 7.29
CA SER A 106 41.26 -29.60 8.72
C SER A 106 42.21 -28.43 8.96
N LYS A 107 42.95 -28.00 7.93
CA LYS A 107 43.90 -26.90 8.03
C LYS A 107 43.21 -25.55 7.99
N PRO A 108 43.69 -24.56 8.78
CA PRO A 108 43.17 -23.19 8.68
C PRO A 108 43.55 -22.60 7.32
N PHE A 109 42.68 -21.75 6.79
CA PHE A 109 42.92 -21.03 5.55
C PHE A 109 44.12 -20.07 5.70
N ASN A 110 44.85 -19.85 4.63
CA ASN A 110 46.01 -18.95 4.66
C ASN A 110 45.55 -17.50 4.92
N LYS A 111 46.04 -16.88 6.00
CA LYS A 111 45.70 -15.53 6.40
C LYS A 111 45.94 -14.47 5.31
N ARG A 112 47.00 -14.62 4.51
CA ARG A 112 47.29 -13.71 3.40
C ARG A 112 46.23 -13.84 2.31
N ALA A 113 45.79 -15.06 2.02
CA ALA A 113 44.73 -15.31 1.05
C ALA A 113 43.36 -14.83 1.59
N SER A 114 43.05 -15.03 2.88
CA SER A 114 41.84 -14.47 3.51
C SER A 114 41.80 -12.95 3.37
N PHE A 115 42.91 -12.29 3.70
CA PHE A 115 43.04 -10.84 3.56
C PHE A 115 42.92 -10.39 2.10
N ALA A 116 43.54 -11.09 1.16
CA ALA A 116 43.45 -10.77 -0.27
C ALA A 116 42.01 -10.89 -0.79
N ILE A 117 41.26 -11.93 -0.37
CA ILE A 117 39.84 -12.10 -0.73
C ILE A 117 39.01 -10.96 -0.16
N THR A 118 39.21 -10.57 1.10
CA THR A 118 38.49 -9.45 1.71
C THR A 118 38.82 -8.13 1.02
N ALA A 119 40.12 -7.88 0.75
CA ALA A 119 40.54 -6.66 0.05
C ALA A 119 39.96 -6.58 -1.36
N LEU A 120 39.96 -7.68 -2.10
CA LEU A 120 39.37 -7.79 -3.42
C LEU A 120 37.85 -7.54 -3.34
N SER A 121 37.17 -8.18 -2.39
CA SER A 121 35.72 -7.99 -2.18
C SER A 121 35.37 -6.55 -1.87
N THR A 122 36.18 -5.89 -1.02
CA THR A 122 36.00 -4.47 -0.69
C THR A 122 36.21 -3.57 -1.91
N LEU A 123 37.26 -3.84 -2.68
CA LEU A 123 37.55 -3.10 -3.92
C LEU A 123 36.41 -3.24 -4.93
N LEU A 124 35.91 -4.46 -5.14
CA LEU A 124 34.79 -4.73 -6.03
C LEU A 124 33.49 -4.08 -5.54
N LEU A 125 33.23 -4.09 -4.23
CA LEU A 125 32.07 -3.42 -3.64
C LEU A 125 32.14 -1.91 -3.82
N SER A 126 33.33 -1.31 -3.60
CA SER A 126 33.55 0.11 -3.83
C SER A 126 33.38 0.48 -5.30
N ALA A 127 33.90 -0.34 -6.21
CA ALA A 127 33.70 -0.13 -7.65
C ALA A 127 32.23 -0.26 -8.06
N ASN A 128 31.52 -1.25 -7.49
CA ASN A 128 30.08 -1.41 -7.75
C ASN A 128 29.27 -0.19 -7.25
N LEU A 129 29.57 0.30 -6.05
CA LEU A 129 28.93 1.50 -5.49
C LEU A 129 29.23 2.74 -6.35
N PHE A 130 30.47 2.93 -6.79
CA PHE A 130 30.84 4.02 -7.69
C PHE A 130 30.08 3.95 -9.02
N LEU A 131 30.01 2.77 -9.64
CA LEU A 131 29.28 2.57 -10.89
C LEU A 131 27.76 2.77 -10.70
N ALA A 132 27.22 2.39 -9.54
CA ALA A 132 25.81 2.61 -9.21
C ALA A 132 25.51 4.12 -9.10
N GLU A 133 26.39 4.89 -8.43
CA GLU A 133 26.28 6.33 -8.27
C GLU A 133 26.46 7.07 -9.61
N VAL A 134 27.41 6.66 -10.45
CA VAL A 134 27.60 7.21 -11.81
C VAL A 134 26.36 6.94 -12.69
N ASN A 135 25.78 5.74 -12.58
CA ASN A 135 24.59 5.39 -13.34
C ASN A 135 23.35 6.17 -12.87
N ARG A 136 23.29 6.49 -11.59
CA ARG A 136 22.21 7.28 -10.99
C ARG A 136 22.71 8.07 -9.79
N GLY A 137 22.97 9.36 -10.02
CA GLY A 137 23.46 10.26 -8.98
C GLY A 137 22.52 10.35 -7.79
N GLU A 138 23.08 10.42 -6.59
CA GLU A 138 22.39 10.52 -5.32
C GLU A 138 21.50 9.28 -5.00
N LEU A 139 21.89 8.10 -5.51
CA LEU A 139 21.13 6.86 -5.36
C LEU A 139 20.77 6.53 -3.90
N LEU A 140 21.73 6.74 -2.99
CA LEU A 140 21.55 6.43 -1.57
C LEU A 140 21.03 7.60 -0.74
N THR A 141 21.11 8.82 -1.22
CA THR A 141 20.72 10.03 -0.46
C THR A 141 19.31 10.49 -0.75
N ARG A 142 18.86 10.39 -1.98
CA ARG A 142 17.48 10.78 -2.37
C ARG A 142 16.41 9.78 -1.98
N GLY A 143 16.75 8.49 -1.82
CA GLY A 143 15.84 7.45 -1.35
C GLY A 143 14.56 7.25 -2.17
N PHE A 144 14.56 7.60 -3.46
CA PHE A 144 13.34 7.65 -4.27
C PHE A 144 12.84 6.29 -4.77
N SER A 145 13.64 5.22 -4.64
CA SER A 145 13.18 3.85 -4.95
C SER A 145 14.12 2.77 -4.42
N ASN A 146 13.59 1.88 -3.61
CA ASN A 146 14.30 0.71 -3.11
C ASN A 146 14.71 -0.22 -4.25
N ASN A 147 13.89 -0.30 -5.31
CA ASN A 147 14.16 -1.13 -6.48
C ASN A 147 15.49 -0.76 -7.17
N TYR A 148 15.79 0.53 -7.31
CA TYR A 148 17.05 0.96 -7.88
C TYR A 148 18.25 0.57 -7.01
N ILE A 149 18.12 0.68 -5.69
CA ILE A 149 19.17 0.31 -4.74
C ILE A 149 19.43 -1.21 -4.81
N VAL A 150 18.37 -2.01 -4.76
CA VAL A 150 18.49 -3.47 -4.86
C VAL A 150 19.04 -3.90 -6.22
N ARG A 151 18.58 -3.29 -7.30
CA ARG A 151 19.07 -3.58 -8.65
C ARG A 151 20.56 -3.26 -8.82
N ALA A 152 21.05 -2.21 -8.17
CA ALA A 152 22.43 -1.77 -8.26
C ALA A 152 23.36 -2.46 -7.27
N MET A 153 22.90 -2.72 -6.03
CA MET A 153 23.74 -3.14 -4.90
C MET A 153 23.39 -4.52 -4.33
N GLY A 154 22.20 -5.06 -4.66
CA GLY A 154 21.67 -6.34 -4.16
C GLY A 154 20.96 -6.25 -2.82
N ILE A 155 20.18 -7.30 -2.51
CA ILE A 155 19.33 -7.39 -1.32
C ILE A 155 20.14 -7.29 -0.01
N PRO A 156 21.30 -7.98 0.18
CA PRO A 156 22.02 -7.88 1.45
C PRO A 156 22.55 -6.47 1.74
N PHE A 157 22.99 -5.73 0.70
CA PHE A 157 23.36 -4.33 0.85
C PHE A 157 22.15 -3.47 1.22
N PHE A 158 21.04 -3.65 0.52
CA PHE A 158 19.80 -2.94 0.80
C PHE A 158 19.32 -3.18 2.25
N THR A 159 19.42 -4.41 2.75
CA THR A 159 19.05 -4.71 4.14
C THR A 159 19.90 -3.91 5.13
N ALA A 160 21.22 -3.87 4.93
CA ALA A 160 22.13 -3.08 5.78
C ALA A 160 21.84 -1.56 5.65
N TYR A 161 21.60 -1.08 4.43
CA TYR A 161 21.24 0.31 4.14
C TYR A 161 19.92 0.69 4.81
N SER A 162 18.87 -0.14 4.70
CA SER A 162 17.59 0.10 5.36
C SER A 162 17.69 0.10 6.89
N GLY A 163 18.58 -0.72 7.46
CA GLY A 163 18.91 -0.69 8.87
C GLY A 163 19.54 0.63 9.31
N ASN A 164 20.44 1.18 8.50
CA ASN A 164 21.01 2.51 8.75
C ASN A 164 19.95 3.61 8.66
N LEU A 165 19.06 3.57 7.69
CA LEU A 165 17.95 4.52 7.59
C LEU A 165 17.00 4.44 8.80
N THR A 166 16.69 3.23 9.26
CA THR A 166 15.88 3.01 10.46
C THR A 166 16.55 3.60 11.69
N TYR A 167 17.87 3.40 11.84
CA TYR A 167 18.64 4.00 12.92
C TYR A 167 18.64 5.53 12.85
N GLN A 168 18.90 6.12 11.68
CA GLN A 168 18.87 7.57 11.48
C GLN A 168 17.50 8.17 11.79
N ALA A 169 16.42 7.52 11.34
CA ALA A 169 15.06 7.95 11.66
C ALA A 169 14.77 7.91 13.17
N SER A 170 15.25 6.87 13.87
CA SER A 170 15.14 6.78 15.33
C SER A 170 15.92 7.89 16.04
N GLN A 171 17.12 8.23 15.56
CA GLN A 171 17.92 9.33 16.11
C GLN A 171 17.26 10.68 15.87
N ALA A 172 16.79 10.94 14.63
CA ALA A 172 16.08 12.17 14.29
C ALA A 172 14.86 12.38 15.18
N ARG A 173 14.07 11.30 15.40
CA ARG A 173 12.91 11.34 16.30
C ARG A 173 13.30 11.69 17.75
N SER A 174 14.38 11.10 18.27
CA SER A 174 14.83 11.35 19.66
C SER A 174 15.44 12.73 19.86
N SER A 175 15.92 13.37 18.78
CA SER A 175 16.56 14.69 18.81
C SER A 175 15.64 15.82 18.31
N ALA A 176 14.41 15.51 17.88
CA ALA A 176 13.44 16.50 17.41
C ALA A 176 13.11 17.52 18.51
N THR A 177 13.07 18.79 18.14
CA THR A 177 12.87 19.93 19.03
C THR A 177 11.66 20.77 18.62
N SER A 178 11.23 21.69 19.51
CA SER A 178 10.20 22.66 19.18
C SER A 178 10.61 23.59 18.03
N ASP A 179 11.91 23.82 17.81
CA ASP A 179 12.39 24.65 16.70
C ASP A 179 12.26 23.94 15.35
N ASP A 180 12.31 22.62 15.31
CA ASP A 180 12.03 21.87 14.08
C ASP A 180 10.54 21.97 13.74
N MET A 181 9.65 21.97 14.75
CA MET A 181 8.22 22.20 14.53
C MET A 181 7.95 23.60 13.97
N LYS A 182 8.61 24.63 14.47
CA LYS A 182 8.49 26.00 13.91
C LYS A 182 8.90 26.09 12.44
N LYS A 183 9.88 25.28 12.01
CA LYS A 183 10.27 25.22 10.59
C LYS A 183 9.15 24.62 9.74
N VAL A 184 8.49 23.57 10.23
CA VAL A 184 7.33 22.96 9.54
C VAL A 184 6.18 23.95 9.46
N GLU A 185 5.85 24.62 10.57
CA GLU A 185 4.81 25.65 10.61
C GLU A 185 5.09 26.80 9.65
N ALA A 186 6.35 27.28 9.60
CA ALA A 186 6.77 28.32 8.67
C ALA A 186 6.61 27.88 7.21
N TYR A 187 7.03 26.64 6.90
CA TYR A 187 6.88 26.07 5.56
C TYR A 187 5.42 25.98 5.12
N VAL A 188 4.55 25.42 5.97
CA VAL A 188 3.11 25.31 5.68
C VAL A 188 2.49 26.69 5.47
N LYS A 189 2.84 27.67 6.31
CA LYS A 189 2.35 29.04 6.18
C LYS A 189 2.83 29.73 4.89
N GLU A 190 4.07 29.50 4.50
CA GLU A 190 4.65 30.07 3.26
C GLU A 190 3.99 29.49 2.01
N HIS A 191 3.60 28.20 2.06
CA HIS A 191 3.01 27.47 0.93
C HIS A 191 1.47 27.39 1.01
N TYR A 192 0.86 28.10 1.93
CA TYR A 192 -0.59 28.10 2.09
C TYR A 192 -1.29 28.61 0.83
N ALA A 193 -2.15 27.77 0.25
CA ALA A 193 -3.04 28.13 -0.83
C ALA A 193 -4.45 28.37 -0.27
N ALA A 194 -4.97 29.59 -0.43
CA ALA A 194 -6.31 29.91 0.03
C ALA A 194 -7.36 29.10 -0.77
N PRO A 195 -8.23 28.33 -0.11
CA PRO A 195 -9.29 27.59 -0.79
C PRO A 195 -10.35 28.54 -1.36
N ASP A 196 -11.07 28.08 -2.40
CA ASP A 196 -12.15 28.86 -3.03
C ASP A 196 -13.33 29.07 -2.05
N PRO A 197 -13.64 30.31 -1.66
CA PRO A 197 -14.71 30.61 -0.71
C PRO A 197 -16.10 30.10 -1.15
N LYS A 198 -16.29 29.87 -2.44
CA LYS A 198 -17.54 29.35 -3.02
C LYS A 198 -17.95 28.02 -2.38
N TYR A 199 -16.97 27.19 -1.99
CA TYR A 199 -17.23 25.86 -1.46
C TYR A 199 -17.22 25.79 0.07
N TYR A 200 -16.94 26.92 0.76
CA TYR A 200 -16.89 26.93 2.22
C TYR A 200 -18.26 26.66 2.85
N GLY A 201 -18.36 25.59 3.63
CA GLY A 201 -19.53 25.25 4.41
C GLY A 201 -20.76 24.79 3.61
N ILE A 202 -20.62 24.44 2.32
CA ILE A 202 -21.76 23.99 1.48
C ILE A 202 -22.43 22.71 1.99
N ALA A 203 -21.74 21.94 2.85
CA ALA A 203 -22.26 20.72 3.47
C ALA A 203 -22.17 20.75 5.00
N LYS A 204 -22.15 21.94 5.60
CA LYS A 204 -22.03 22.11 7.06
C LYS A 204 -23.14 21.38 7.81
N GLY A 205 -22.78 20.60 8.81
CA GLY A 205 -23.69 19.88 9.71
C GLY A 205 -24.25 18.59 9.16
N ARG A 206 -23.92 18.19 7.92
CA ARG A 206 -24.32 16.91 7.35
C ARG A 206 -23.46 15.77 7.89
N ASN A 207 -23.99 14.56 7.89
CA ASN A 207 -23.21 13.36 8.09
C ASN A 207 -22.15 13.21 6.99
N VAL A 208 -21.06 12.58 7.31
CA VAL A 208 -19.99 12.27 6.36
C VAL A 208 -19.83 10.76 6.26
N ILE A 209 -19.98 10.22 5.07
CA ILE A 209 -19.75 8.81 4.76
C ILE A 209 -18.56 8.75 3.79
N VAL A 210 -17.46 8.17 4.21
CA VAL A 210 -16.26 7.98 3.38
C VAL A 210 -16.23 6.54 2.93
N ILE A 211 -16.16 6.29 1.63
CA ILE A 211 -16.01 4.98 1.03
C ILE A 211 -14.63 4.91 0.37
N HIS A 212 -13.75 4.16 0.99
CA HIS A 212 -12.42 3.86 0.52
C HIS A 212 -12.50 2.70 -0.48
N LEU A 213 -12.26 2.99 -1.75
CA LEU A 213 -12.36 2.03 -2.85
C LEU A 213 -11.01 1.32 -3.00
N GLU A 214 -10.93 0.10 -2.52
CA GLU A 214 -9.71 -0.73 -2.58
C GLU A 214 -9.21 -0.90 -4.01
N SER A 215 -7.94 -0.58 -4.25
CA SER A 215 -7.23 -0.83 -5.52
C SER A 215 -7.93 -0.25 -6.76
N PHE A 216 -8.67 0.86 -6.62
CA PHE A 216 -9.58 1.37 -7.66
C PHE A 216 -8.93 2.51 -8.46
N GLN A 217 -8.61 2.27 -9.73
CA GLN A 217 -7.97 3.24 -10.62
C GLN A 217 -8.99 4.06 -11.44
N GLN A 218 -8.63 5.30 -11.74
CA GLN A 218 -9.48 6.25 -12.47
C GLN A 218 -9.97 5.72 -13.82
N PHE A 219 -9.18 4.91 -14.52
CA PHE A 219 -9.56 4.42 -15.85
C PHE A 219 -10.77 3.47 -15.85
N LEU A 220 -11.16 2.94 -14.69
CA LEU A 220 -12.37 2.13 -14.54
C LEU A 220 -13.65 2.95 -14.73
N ILE A 221 -13.59 4.25 -14.43
CA ILE A 221 -14.71 5.18 -14.70
C ILE A 221 -14.90 5.30 -16.22
N ASP A 222 -16.15 5.12 -16.65
CA ASP A 222 -16.58 5.12 -18.07
C ASP A 222 -15.98 3.99 -18.92
N TYR A 223 -15.24 3.05 -18.30
CA TYR A 223 -14.63 1.97 -19.06
C TYR A 223 -15.65 0.88 -19.43
N LYS A 224 -15.57 0.43 -20.68
CA LYS A 224 -16.38 -0.66 -21.21
C LYS A 224 -15.49 -1.80 -21.68
N LEU A 225 -15.52 -2.90 -20.95
CA LEU A 225 -14.80 -4.11 -21.30
C LEU A 225 -15.43 -4.75 -22.53
N GLN A 226 -14.61 -5.08 -23.53
CA GLN A 226 -15.05 -5.79 -24.74
C GLN A 226 -14.72 -7.28 -24.59
N VAL A 227 -15.74 -8.13 -24.62
CA VAL A 227 -15.60 -9.60 -24.55
C VAL A 227 -16.59 -10.23 -25.53
N ASP A 228 -16.12 -11.13 -26.40
CA ASP A 228 -16.93 -11.85 -27.38
C ASP A 228 -17.83 -10.94 -28.25
N GLY A 229 -17.31 -9.76 -28.60
CA GLY A 229 -18.03 -8.79 -29.42
C GLY A 229 -19.14 -8.03 -28.69
N GLN A 230 -19.26 -8.20 -27.39
CA GLN A 230 -20.18 -7.46 -26.52
C GLN A 230 -19.42 -6.45 -25.66
N SER A 231 -20.11 -5.38 -25.28
CA SER A 231 -19.57 -4.27 -24.48
C SER A 231 -20.20 -4.27 -23.09
N TYR A 232 -19.39 -4.37 -22.05
CA TYR A 232 -19.81 -4.44 -20.66
C TYR A 232 -19.29 -3.22 -19.89
N GLU A 233 -20.19 -2.38 -19.39
CA GLU A 233 -19.82 -1.23 -18.57
C GLU A 233 -19.36 -1.71 -17.18
N VAL A 234 -18.12 -1.35 -16.79
CA VAL A 234 -17.50 -1.91 -15.59
C VAL A 234 -18.11 -1.33 -14.32
N THR A 235 -18.37 -0.03 -14.29
CA THR A 235 -18.80 0.68 -13.08
C THR A 235 -20.00 1.59 -13.36
N PRO A 236 -21.16 1.03 -13.79
CA PRO A 236 -22.30 1.83 -14.23
C PRO A 236 -22.85 2.75 -13.14
N PHE A 237 -22.87 2.32 -11.88
CA PHE A 237 -23.33 3.13 -10.79
C PHE A 237 -22.36 4.26 -10.46
N LEU A 238 -21.09 3.98 -10.27
CA LEU A 238 -20.07 5.00 -9.99
C LEU A 238 -19.94 5.99 -11.16
N ASN A 239 -20.11 5.56 -12.41
CA ASN A 239 -20.17 6.45 -13.57
C ASN A 239 -21.33 7.45 -13.42
N SER A 240 -22.52 6.99 -13.04
CA SER A 240 -23.68 7.86 -12.82
C SER A 240 -23.45 8.90 -11.72
N ILE A 241 -22.75 8.50 -10.64
CA ILE A 241 -22.36 9.43 -9.56
C ILE A 241 -21.27 10.40 -10.03
N TYR A 242 -20.26 9.91 -10.76
CA TYR A 242 -19.16 10.74 -11.25
C TYR A 242 -19.64 11.88 -12.17
N HIS A 243 -20.65 11.62 -13.00
CA HIS A 243 -21.26 12.59 -13.91
C HIS A 243 -22.43 13.38 -13.32
N SER A 244 -22.81 13.10 -12.07
CA SER A 244 -23.91 13.82 -11.43
C SER A 244 -23.57 15.29 -11.18
N ASN A 245 -24.55 16.17 -11.38
CA ASN A 245 -24.43 17.60 -10.99
C ASN A 245 -24.46 17.82 -9.47
N GLU A 246 -24.73 16.78 -8.70
CA GLU A 246 -24.63 16.77 -7.23
C GLU A 246 -23.22 16.33 -6.74
N THR A 247 -22.30 16.03 -7.66
CA THR A 247 -20.98 15.50 -7.34
C THR A 247 -19.88 16.47 -7.74
N LEU A 248 -18.99 16.79 -6.82
CA LEU A 248 -17.68 17.36 -7.13
C LEU A 248 -16.74 16.20 -7.44
N ALA A 249 -16.41 16.00 -8.71
CA ALA A 249 -15.55 14.92 -9.18
C ALA A 249 -14.25 15.48 -9.76
N PHE A 250 -13.16 14.70 -9.68
CA PHE A 250 -11.84 15.11 -10.14
C PHE A 250 -11.28 14.10 -11.14
N SER A 251 -10.85 14.58 -12.30
CA SER A 251 -10.29 13.72 -13.37
C SER A 251 -8.78 13.51 -13.25
N ASN A 252 -8.08 14.35 -12.49
CA ASN A 252 -6.62 14.32 -12.31
C ASN A 252 -6.24 14.25 -10.84
N PHE A 253 -6.84 13.32 -10.11
CA PHE A 253 -6.48 13.04 -8.73
C PHE A 253 -5.57 11.81 -8.66
N PHE A 254 -4.47 11.92 -7.93
CA PHE A 254 -3.41 10.91 -7.89
C PHE A 254 -3.26 10.32 -6.50
N HIS A 255 -3.09 9.00 -6.43
CA HIS A 255 -2.62 8.41 -5.19
C HIS A 255 -1.16 8.82 -4.91
N GLN A 256 -0.82 8.91 -3.64
CA GLN A 256 0.50 9.33 -3.18
C GLN A 256 1.12 8.32 -2.21
N VAL A 257 0.58 7.11 -2.24
CA VAL A 257 1.04 6.01 -1.38
C VAL A 257 2.44 5.55 -1.74
N LYS A 258 3.10 4.96 -0.76
CA LYS A 258 4.41 4.30 -0.88
C LYS A 258 4.29 2.83 -0.47
N SER A 259 5.21 2.32 0.33
CA SER A 259 5.20 0.93 0.81
C SER A 259 4.03 0.59 1.74
N GLY A 260 3.40 1.57 2.35
CA GLY A 260 2.23 1.37 3.22
C GLY A 260 0.91 1.14 2.49
N LYS A 261 0.86 1.31 1.14
CA LYS A 261 -0.32 1.06 0.32
C LYS A 261 -1.60 1.65 0.95
N THR A 262 -2.62 0.84 1.17
CA THR A 262 -3.89 1.21 1.80
C THR A 262 -3.70 2.02 3.09
N SER A 263 -2.74 1.64 3.95
CA SER A 263 -2.47 2.38 5.19
C SER A 263 -1.85 3.76 4.97
N ASP A 264 -1.11 3.96 3.87
CA ASP A 264 -0.61 5.29 3.48
C ASP A 264 -1.76 6.15 2.95
N ALA A 265 -2.65 5.61 2.10
CA ALA A 265 -3.85 6.30 1.64
C ALA A 265 -4.73 6.73 2.81
N GLU A 266 -4.95 5.84 3.78
CA GLU A 266 -5.68 6.19 5.00
C GLU A 266 -5.00 7.33 5.77
N THR A 267 -3.67 7.31 5.87
CA THR A 267 -2.92 8.38 6.56
C THR A 267 -3.05 9.71 5.84
N LEU A 268 -2.89 9.72 4.50
CA LEU A 268 -3.05 10.90 3.66
C LEU A 268 -4.46 11.51 3.80
N MET A 269 -5.48 10.68 3.61
CA MET A 269 -6.88 11.09 3.62
C MET A 269 -7.36 11.59 4.99
N GLU A 270 -6.83 11.04 6.08
CA GLU A 270 -7.26 11.37 7.45
C GLU A 270 -6.46 12.51 8.08
N THR A 271 -5.22 12.71 7.65
CA THR A 271 -4.29 13.62 8.35
C THR A 271 -3.59 14.63 7.47
N SER A 272 -3.71 14.56 6.14
CA SER A 272 -2.90 15.31 5.17
C SER A 272 -1.39 15.14 5.34
N LEU A 273 -0.93 13.99 5.87
CA LEU A 273 0.48 13.69 6.03
C LEU A 273 0.93 12.65 5.01
N PHE A 274 2.03 12.92 4.32
CA PHE A 274 2.62 11.98 3.39
C PHE A 274 3.09 10.69 4.09
N GLY A 275 2.94 9.57 3.38
CA GLY A 275 3.49 8.29 3.80
C GLY A 275 5.00 8.33 4.02
N LEU A 276 5.49 7.46 4.90
CA LEU A 276 6.90 7.35 5.22
C LEU A 276 7.72 6.91 4.01
N SER A 277 8.99 7.24 3.97
CA SER A 277 9.91 6.75 2.92
C SER A 277 10.06 5.22 2.95
N THR A 278 9.87 4.60 4.12
CA THR A 278 9.90 3.15 4.34
C THR A 278 8.89 2.75 5.41
N GLY A 279 8.16 1.65 5.19
CA GLY A 279 7.13 1.17 6.10
C GLY A 279 5.86 2.02 6.06
N SER A 280 5.00 1.86 7.05
CA SER A 280 3.73 2.55 7.19
C SER A 280 3.71 3.42 8.45
N TYR A 281 3.15 4.63 8.37
CA TYR A 281 2.90 5.48 9.54
C TYR A 281 2.06 4.74 10.60
N MET A 282 1.00 4.08 10.18
CA MET A 282 0.08 3.39 11.10
C MET A 282 0.79 2.32 11.92
N VAL A 283 1.68 1.55 11.28
CA VAL A 283 2.45 0.49 11.97
C VAL A 283 3.53 1.09 12.86
N ASN A 284 4.26 2.09 12.36
CA ASN A 284 5.45 2.60 13.06
C ASN A 284 5.14 3.63 14.13
N TYR A 285 4.13 4.45 13.92
CA TYR A 285 3.83 5.62 14.76
C TYR A 285 2.37 5.74 15.18
N GLY A 286 1.44 5.09 14.46
CA GLY A 286 0.00 5.25 14.65
C GLY A 286 -0.49 4.96 16.07
N GLY A 287 0.14 3.99 16.76
CA GLY A 287 -0.19 3.67 18.14
C GLY A 287 0.48 4.58 19.20
N THR A 288 1.47 5.38 18.82
CA THR A 288 2.31 6.14 19.77
C THR A 288 2.31 7.64 19.56
N ASN A 289 2.07 8.11 18.34
CA ASN A 289 2.07 9.53 18.02
C ASN A 289 0.66 10.10 17.96
N THR A 290 0.53 11.38 18.23
CA THR A 290 -0.70 12.14 17.99
C THR A 290 -0.67 12.71 16.59
N ALA A 291 -1.79 12.63 15.88
CA ALA A 291 -2.01 13.30 14.61
C ALA A 291 -3.33 14.08 14.67
N TYR A 292 -3.40 15.20 13.96
CA TYR A 292 -4.67 15.91 13.75
C TYR A 292 -5.43 15.20 12.62
N ALA A 293 -6.27 14.25 13.00
CA ALA A 293 -7.03 13.44 12.06
C ALA A 293 -8.49 13.89 11.96
N ALA A 294 -9.12 13.61 10.83
CA ALA A 294 -10.51 13.99 10.55
C ALA A 294 -11.48 13.72 11.71
N PRO A 295 -11.54 12.50 12.31
CA PRO A 295 -12.50 12.23 13.37
C PRO A 295 -12.29 13.11 14.61
N SER A 296 -11.04 13.35 15.02
CA SER A 296 -10.76 14.20 16.17
C SER A 296 -11.07 15.67 15.90
N ILE A 297 -10.78 16.17 14.71
CA ILE A 297 -11.11 17.56 14.29
C ILE A 297 -12.63 17.75 14.28
N LEU A 298 -13.36 16.85 13.62
CA LEU A 298 -14.80 16.93 13.48
C LEU A 298 -15.54 16.76 14.82
N ALA A 299 -15.03 15.90 15.71
CA ALA A 299 -15.58 15.78 17.06
C ALA A 299 -15.46 17.11 17.84
N GLN A 300 -14.33 17.81 17.73
CA GLN A 300 -14.08 19.06 18.45
C GLN A 300 -14.85 20.25 17.85
N THR A 301 -14.99 20.31 16.53
CA THR A 301 -15.54 21.46 15.82
C THR A 301 -17.03 21.36 15.53
N GLY A 302 -17.57 20.15 15.40
CA GLY A 302 -18.96 19.90 15.01
C GLY A 302 -19.70 18.86 15.85
N GLY A 303 -19.06 18.28 16.89
CA GLY A 303 -19.69 17.26 17.75
C GLY A 303 -19.96 15.94 17.04
N TYR A 304 -19.22 15.62 15.98
CA TYR A 304 -19.39 14.39 15.22
C TYR A 304 -19.03 13.16 16.07
N THR A 305 -19.88 12.14 16.02
CA THR A 305 -19.48 10.78 16.40
C THR A 305 -18.82 10.08 15.21
N SER A 306 -17.93 9.13 15.47
CA SER A 306 -17.15 8.53 14.36
C SER A 306 -17.00 7.03 14.48
N ALA A 307 -17.03 6.35 13.32
CA ALA A 307 -16.83 4.91 13.22
C ALA A 307 -16.05 4.52 11.97
N VAL A 308 -15.37 3.36 12.04
CA VAL A 308 -14.80 2.67 10.88
C VAL A 308 -15.44 1.29 10.75
N PHE A 309 -15.74 0.90 9.51
CA PHE A 309 -16.25 -0.42 9.14
C PHE A 309 -15.28 -1.10 8.20
N HIS A 310 -14.84 -2.33 8.52
CA HIS A 310 -13.86 -3.05 7.73
C HIS A 310 -14.01 -4.57 7.83
N GLY A 311 -14.16 -5.24 6.70
CA GLY A 311 -14.37 -6.68 6.63
C GLY A 311 -13.16 -7.55 7.04
N ASN A 312 -12.02 -6.96 7.40
CA ASN A 312 -10.80 -7.65 7.83
C ASN A 312 -10.52 -7.44 9.32
N THR A 313 -9.49 -8.12 9.85
CA THR A 313 -9.09 -8.02 11.26
C THR A 313 -8.53 -6.64 11.60
N GLY A 314 -8.91 -6.10 12.74
CA GLY A 314 -8.49 -4.76 13.19
C GLY A 314 -7.01 -4.63 13.51
N SER A 315 -6.29 -5.73 13.72
CA SER A 315 -4.84 -5.70 13.95
C SER A 315 -4.02 -5.49 12.67
N PHE A 316 -4.61 -5.76 11.50
CA PHE A 316 -3.92 -5.55 10.22
C PHE A 316 -3.60 -4.05 10.03
N TRP A 317 -2.38 -3.72 9.63
CA TRP A 317 -1.86 -2.36 9.61
C TRP A 317 -1.91 -1.62 10.95
N ASN A 318 -2.05 -2.32 12.09
CA ASN A 318 -2.15 -1.70 13.42
C ASN A 318 -3.35 -0.74 13.57
N ARG A 319 -4.42 -0.96 12.80
CA ARG A 319 -5.60 -0.08 12.75
C ARG A 319 -6.25 0.11 14.11
N ASN A 320 -6.41 -0.97 14.88
CA ASN A 320 -7.02 -0.94 16.21
C ASN A 320 -6.35 0.03 17.19
N ASN A 321 -5.05 0.26 17.07
CA ASN A 321 -4.34 1.23 17.89
C ASN A 321 -4.32 2.62 17.26
N THR A 322 -4.14 2.69 15.95
CA THR A 322 -4.08 3.95 15.20
C THR A 322 -5.40 4.71 15.25
N TYR A 323 -6.53 4.04 15.01
CA TYR A 323 -7.84 4.70 15.03
C TYR A 323 -8.21 5.27 16.39
N LYS A 324 -7.81 4.61 17.48
CA LYS A 324 -7.94 5.18 18.84
C LYS A 324 -7.16 6.50 18.98
N LYS A 325 -5.95 6.57 18.40
CA LYS A 325 -5.11 7.77 18.44
C LYS A 325 -5.62 8.88 17.52
N TRP A 326 -6.28 8.52 16.43
CA TRP A 326 -6.95 9.46 15.52
C TRP A 326 -8.27 9.99 16.06
N GLY A 327 -8.82 9.37 17.14
CA GLY A 327 -10.03 9.84 17.81
C GLY A 327 -11.32 9.21 17.31
N TYR A 328 -11.27 8.08 16.60
CA TYR A 328 -12.47 7.31 16.29
C TYR A 328 -13.13 6.77 17.56
N ASN A 329 -14.45 6.91 17.65
CA ASN A 329 -15.25 6.38 18.75
C ASN A 329 -15.41 4.85 18.64
N TYR A 330 -15.60 4.36 17.43
CA TYR A 330 -15.87 2.95 17.17
C TYR A 330 -15.03 2.43 16.00
N PHE A 331 -14.65 1.15 16.11
CA PHE A 331 -14.07 0.39 15.00
C PHE A 331 -14.72 -0.98 14.95
N PHE A 332 -15.49 -1.20 13.90
CA PHE A 332 -16.17 -2.46 13.61
C PHE A 332 -15.33 -3.23 12.59
N ASP A 333 -14.52 -4.15 13.07
CA ASP A 333 -13.71 -5.04 12.24
C ASP A 333 -14.48 -6.34 11.91
N SER A 334 -13.85 -7.29 11.27
CA SER A 334 -14.49 -8.55 10.85
C SER A 334 -15.18 -9.32 11.98
N SER A 335 -14.81 -9.08 13.24
CA SER A 335 -15.45 -9.75 14.40
C SER A 335 -16.84 -9.19 14.73
N ALA A 336 -17.19 -8.02 14.20
CA ALA A 336 -18.49 -7.37 14.39
C ALA A 336 -19.56 -7.84 13.38
N PHE A 337 -19.16 -8.56 12.34
CA PHE A 337 -19.99 -8.96 11.21
C PHE A 337 -20.31 -10.46 11.21
N THR A 338 -21.07 -10.90 10.21
CA THR A 338 -21.34 -12.31 9.94
C THR A 338 -20.04 -13.10 9.84
N GLU A 339 -20.04 -14.32 10.39
CA GLU A 339 -18.88 -15.21 10.34
C GLU A 339 -18.44 -15.46 8.89
N LYS A 340 -17.14 -15.39 8.68
CA LYS A 340 -16.53 -15.59 7.36
C LYS A 340 -16.64 -17.05 6.95
N THR A 341 -17.14 -17.27 5.74
CA THR A 341 -17.21 -18.58 5.05
C THR A 341 -16.54 -18.47 3.69
N ASP A 342 -16.33 -19.60 3.03
CA ASP A 342 -15.80 -19.61 1.66
C ASP A 342 -16.73 -18.91 0.64
N GLU A 343 -18.03 -18.76 0.97
CA GLU A 343 -19.01 -18.13 0.09
C GLU A 343 -19.03 -16.61 0.20
N ASN A 344 -18.90 -16.08 1.44
CA ASN A 344 -19.06 -14.65 1.72
C ASN A 344 -17.74 -13.90 1.94
N SER A 345 -16.60 -14.58 1.84
CA SER A 345 -15.30 -14.00 2.14
C SER A 345 -14.19 -14.58 1.27
N PHE A 346 -13.06 -13.94 1.31
CA PHE A 346 -11.82 -14.40 0.70
C PHE A 346 -10.63 -14.08 1.62
N GLN A 347 -9.40 -14.30 1.14
CA GLN A 347 -8.16 -14.15 1.91
C GLN A 347 -8.09 -12.86 2.74
N TYR A 348 -8.56 -11.74 2.21
CA TYR A 348 -8.41 -10.43 2.84
C TYR A 348 -9.64 -9.98 3.65
N GLY A 349 -10.71 -10.75 3.71
CA GLY A 349 -11.84 -10.42 4.56
C GLY A 349 -13.21 -10.77 4.01
N LEU A 350 -14.23 -10.23 4.67
CA LEU A 350 -15.62 -10.35 4.28
C LEU A 350 -15.89 -9.52 3.01
N ASN A 351 -16.60 -10.06 2.05
CA ASN A 351 -16.96 -9.37 0.82
C ASN A 351 -17.81 -8.12 1.12
N ASP A 352 -17.64 -7.08 0.32
CA ASP A 352 -18.17 -5.75 0.61
C ASP A 352 -19.70 -5.68 0.72
N LYS A 353 -20.44 -6.45 -0.07
CA LYS A 353 -21.91 -6.52 0.06
C LYS A 353 -22.33 -6.94 1.47
N TYR A 354 -21.67 -7.96 2.03
CA TYR A 354 -21.94 -8.42 3.39
C TYR A 354 -21.50 -7.40 4.43
N MET A 355 -20.32 -6.77 4.23
CA MET A 355 -19.85 -5.72 5.13
C MET A 355 -20.82 -4.54 5.18
N PHE A 356 -21.28 -4.04 4.02
CA PHE A 356 -22.25 -2.95 3.97
C PHE A 356 -23.57 -3.36 4.64
N SER A 357 -24.14 -4.51 4.27
CA SER A 357 -25.39 -5.02 4.84
C SER A 357 -25.32 -5.19 6.36
N ASP A 358 -24.27 -5.84 6.87
CA ASP A 358 -24.10 -6.09 8.30
C ASP A 358 -23.81 -4.82 9.11
N SER A 359 -23.26 -3.78 8.48
CA SER A 359 -22.95 -2.51 9.13
C SER A 359 -24.19 -1.68 9.45
N ILE A 360 -25.30 -1.91 8.76
CA ILE A 360 -26.54 -1.13 8.87
C ILE A 360 -27.02 -1.02 10.31
N LYS A 361 -27.06 -2.15 11.04
CA LYS A 361 -27.48 -2.20 12.45
C LYS A 361 -26.66 -1.31 13.38
N TYR A 362 -25.40 -0.99 13.02
CA TYR A 362 -24.55 -0.09 13.77
C TYR A 362 -24.70 1.35 13.29
N LEU A 363 -24.80 1.56 11.96
CA LEU A 363 -24.95 2.87 11.36
C LEU A 363 -26.25 3.56 11.82
N GLU A 364 -27.35 2.81 11.91
CA GLU A 364 -28.65 3.31 12.40
C GLU A 364 -28.63 3.78 13.86
N GLN A 365 -27.68 3.29 14.66
CA GLN A 365 -27.51 3.68 16.06
C GLN A 365 -26.52 4.83 16.25
N MET A 366 -25.85 5.30 15.18
CA MET A 366 -24.90 6.40 15.27
C MET A 366 -25.62 7.72 15.57
N GLN A 367 -25.10 8.45 16.55
CA GLN A 367 -25.56 9.82 16.81
C GLN A 367 -25.13 10.74 15.66
N GLN A 368 -26.08 11.48 15.10
CA GLN A 368 -25.80 12.48 14.06
C GLN A 368 -25.42 13.84 14.67
N PRO A 369 -24.56 14.64 14.00
CA PRO A 369 -23.86 14.24 12.79
C PRO A 369 -22.79 13.19 13.06
N PHE A 370 -22.55 12.31 12.10
CA PHE A 370 -21.51 11.30 12.21
C PHE A 370 -20.49 11.41 11.06
N TYR A 371 -19.27 10.93 11.33
CA TYR A 371 -18.21 10.71 10.37
C TYR A 371 -17.91 9.21 10.34
N VAL A 372 -18.27 8.53 9.27
CA VAL A 372 -18.04 7.09 9.14
C VAL A 372 -17.19 6.78 7.92
N LYS A 373 -16.30 5.78 8.05
CA LYS A 373 -15.45 5.30 6.97
C LYS A 373 -15.68 3.81 6.73
N TYR A 374 -15.88 3.46 5.48
CA TYR A 374 -15.96 2.10 4.98
C TYR A 374 -14.69 1.77 4.21
N LEU A 375 -13.97 0.74 4.63
CA LEU A 375 -12.79 0.20 3.95
C LEU A 375 -13.20 -1.04 3.19
N THR A 376 -13.33 -0.94 1.88
CA THR A 376 -13.69 -2.07 1.03
C THR A 376 -12.52 -3.02 0.82
N VAL A 377 -12.80 -4.25 0.44
CA VAL A 377 -11.77 -5.29 0.25
C VAL A 377 -12.00 -6.15 -0.99
N SER A 378 -13.21 -6.21 -1.56
CA SER A 378 -13.54 -7.17 -2.62
C SER A 378 -12.77 -6.95 -3.91
N ASN A 379 -12.32 -5.72 -4.17
CA ASN A 379 -11.47 -5.39 -5.31
C ASN A 379 -9.96 -5.45 -4.97
N HIS A 380 -9.54 -6.38 -4.12
CA HIS A 380 -8.15 -6.56 -3.72
C HIS A 380 -7.42 -7.58 -4.61
N TYR A 381 -6.13 -7.31 -4.87
CA TYR A 381 -5.24 -8.28 -5.52
C TYR A 381 -5.33 -9.67 -4.85
N PRO A 382 -5.33 -10.78 -5.61
CA PRO A 382 -5.06 -10.93 -7.04
C PRO A 382 -6.28 -10.83 -7.97
N TYR A 383 -7.44 -10.37 -7.52
CA TYR A 383 -8.71 -10.20 -8.26
C TYR A 383 -9.33 -11.51 -8.75
N THR A 384 -8.96 -12.63 -8.17
CA THR A 384 -9.47 -13.96 -8.50
C THR A 384 -10.58 -14.45 -7.55
N SER A 385 -10.86 -13.65 -6.51
CA SER A 385 -11.80 -14.02 -5.43
C SER A 385 -13.25 -14.13 -5.86
N LEU A 386 -13.63 -13.42 -6.92
CA LEU A 386 -15.00 -13.38 -7.47
C LEU A 386 -15.09 -14.06 -8.84
N SER A 387 -14.21 -15.02 -9.13
CA SER A 387 -14.25 -15.82 -10.35
C SER A 387 -15.17 -17.04 -10.20
N GLY A 388 -15.75 -17.50 -11.30
CA GLY A 388 -16.66 -18.64 -11.30
C GLY A 388 -17.97 -18.37 -10.57
N ASP A 389 -18.45 -19.33 -9.77
CA ASP A 389 -19.73 -19.26 -9.07
C ASP A 389 -19.81 -18.11 -8.03
N LYS A 390 -18.65 -17.57 -7.60
CA LYS A 390 -18.58 -16.40 -6.71
C LYS A 390 -18.83 -15.08 -7.44
N ASN A 391 -18.81 -15.06 -8.76
CA ASN A 391 -19.17 -13.90 -9.57
C ASN A 391 -20.70 -13.80 -9.72
N GLU A 392 -21.37 -13.46 -8.65
CA GLU A 392 -22.83 -13.33 -8.57
C GLU A 392 -23.41 -12.38 -9.65
N GLN A 393 -22.61 -11.43 -10.12
CA GLN A 393 -23.01 -10.48 -11.15
C GLN A 393 -22.92 -11.06 -12.56
N GLY A 394 -22.25 -12.19 -12.75
CA GLY A 394 -21.99 -12.75 -14.06
C GLY A 394 -21.17 -11.85 -14.97
N PHE A 395 -20.41 -10.88 -14.42
CA PHE A 395 -19.59 -9.98 -15.20
C PHE A 395 -18.43 -10.73 -15.86
N PRO A 396 -18.18 -10.57 -17.17
CA PRO A 396 -17.16 -11.34 -17.86
C PRO A 396 -15.75 -10.98 -17.40
N LEU A 397 -14.85 -11.97 -17.44
CA LEU A 397 -13.42 -11.74 -17.26
C LEU A 397 -12.83 -11.18 -18.57
N ALA A 398 -11.81 -10.34 -18.48
CA ALA A 398 -11.04 -9.98 -19.64
C ALA A 398 -10.25 -11.19 -20.17
N ASP A 399 -9.83 -11.15 -21.43
CA ASP A 399 -9.07 -12.23 -22.08
C ASP A 399 -7.65 -11.73 -22.42
N THR A 400 -6.78 -11.76 -21.43
CA THR A 400 -5.35 -11.49 -21.57
C THR A 400 -4.54 -12.68 -21.08
N LYS A 401 -3.21 -12.61 -21.22
CA LYS A 401 -2.30 -13.63 -20.70
C LYS A 401 -2.08 -13.53 -19.16
N ASP A 402 -2.74 -12.59 -18.50
CA ASP A 402 -2.55 -12.26 -17.09
C ASP A 402 -3.88 -12.38 -16.33
N GLU A 403 -4.04 -13.45 -15.56
CA GLU A 403 -5.26 -13.72 -14.79
C GLU A 403 -5.61 -12.59 -13.81
N THR A 404 -4.61 -11.90 -13.26
CA THR A 404 -4.80 -10.73 -12.39
C THR A 404 -5.49 -9.59 -13.15
N VAL A 405 -5.03 -9.29 -14.36
CA VAL A 405 -5.67 -8.28 -15.22
C VAL A 405 -7.08 -8.71 -15.62
N ASN A 406 -7.26 -10.00 -15.93
CA ASN A 406 -8.54 -10.52 -16.36
C ASN A 406 -9.64 -10.41 -15.28
N GLY A 407 -9.29 -10.65 -14.03
CA GLY A 407 -10.24 -10.59 -12.91
C GLY A 407 -10.54 -9.18 -12.39
N TYR A 408 -9.68 -8.20 -12.66
CA TYR A 408 -9.76 -6.87 -12.08
C TYR A 408 -11.07 -6.13 -12.39
N PHE A 409 -11.58 -6.29 -13.61
CA PHE A 409 -12.83 -5.64 -14.04
C PHE A 409 -14.06 -6.26 -13.36
N ALA A 410 -14.06 -7.57 -13.15
CA ALA A 410 -15.16 -8.25 -12.49
C ALA A 410 -15.24 -7.90 -10.99
N THR A 411 -14.09 -7.80 -10.31
CA THR A 411 -14.06 -7.36 -8.90
C THR A 411 -14.44 -5.90 -8.74
N ALA A 412 -14.05 -5.02 -9.68
CA ALA A 412 -14.48 -3.63 -9.71
C ALA A 412 -16.00 -3.48 -9.95
N ASN A 413 -16.58 -4.29 -10.83
CA ASN A 413 -18.03 -4.33 -11.05
C ASN A 413 -18.80 -4.81 -9.83
N TYR A 414 -18.28 -5.82 -9.11
CA TYR A 414 -18.87 -6.27 -7.86
C TYR A 414 -18.88 -5.15 -6.81
N LEU A 415 -17.77 -4.43 -6.67
CA LEU A 415 -17.67 -3.28 -5.76
C LEU A 415 -18.66 -2.18 -6.13
N ASP A 416 -18.80 -1.84 -7.42
CA ASP A 416 -19.77 -0.89 -7.93
C ASP A 416 -21.20 -1.27 -7.53
N SER A 417 -21.58 -2.55 -7.69
CA SER A 417 -22.86 -3.09 -7.28
C SER A 417 -23.08 -3.03 -5.76
N ALA A 418 -22.05 -3.35 -4.98
CA ALA A 418 -22.15 -3.28 -3.52
C ALA A 418 -22.38 -1.84 -3.02
N ILE A 419 -21.74 -0.87 -3.65
CA ILE A 419 -21.93 0.55 -3.34
C ILE A 419 -23.33 1.01 -3.76
N LYS A 420 -23.83 0.57 -4.91
CA LYS A 420 -25.20 0.86 -5.35
C LYS A 420 -26.22 0.38 -4.31
N ASP A 421 -26.12 -0.86 -3.86
CA ASP A 421 -27.03 -1.43 -2.86
C ASP A 421 -26.98 -0.63 -1.55
N PHE A 422 -25.81 -0.15 -1.14
CA PHE A 422 -25.64 0.70 0.03
C PHE A 422 -26.27 2.08 -0.16
N PHE A 423 -26.16 2.71 -1.33
CA PHE A 423 -26.83 3.97 -1.65
C PHE A 423 -28.36 3.84 -1.64
N ASP A 424 -28.88 2.72 -2.16
CA ASP A 424 -30.31 2.45 -2.15
C ASP A 424 -30.82 2.37 -0.69
N TYR A 425 -30.10 1.67 0.19
CA TYR A 425 -30.38 1.66 1.62
C TYR A 425 -30.35 3.07 2.25
N LEU A 426 -29.35 3.88 1.95
CA LEU A 426 -29.26 5.25 2.50
C LEU A 426 -30.46 6.10 2.08
N LYS A 427 -30.97 5.91 0.86
CA LYS A 427 -32.19 6.60 0.36
C LYS A 427 -33.45 6.11 1.07
N GLU A 428 -33.61 4.80 1.25
CA GLU A 428 -34.74 4.20 1.92
C GLU A 428 -34.87 4.64 3.39
N THR A 429 -33.74 4.85 4.06
CA THR A 429 -33.72 5.27 5.47
C THR A 429 -33.71 6.80 5.67
N GLY A 430 -33.61 7.58 4.59
CA GLY A 430 -33.50 9.04 4.66
C GLY A 430 -32.14 9.56 5.12
N LEU A 431 -31.15 8.69 5.31
CA LEU A 431 -29.78 9.10 5.63
C LEU A 431 -29.09 9.78 4.44
N TYR A 432 -29.49 9.43 3.22
CA TYR A 432 -28.93 9.99 2.00
C TYR A 432 -29.01 11.51 1.95
N ASP A 433 -30.18 12.08 2.15
CA ASP A 433 -30.42 13.52 2.02
C ASP A 433 -29.65 14.37 3.04
N ASN A 434 -29.31 13.78 4.20
CA ASN A 434 -28.56 14.46 5.26
C ASN A 434 -27.07 14.04 5.31
N SER A 435 -26.57 13.40 4.27
CA SER A 435 -25.18 12.96 4.20
C SER A 435 -24.44 13.58 3.03
N ILE A 436 -23.12 13.68 3.16
CA ILE A 436 -22.21 13.75 2.02
C ILE A 436 -21.49 12.43 1.91
N ILE A 437 -21.24 11.98 0.69
CA ILE A 437 -20.59 10.69 0.43
C ILE A 437 -19.30 10.96 -0.33
N VAL A 438 -18.18 10.71 0.33
CA VAL A 438 -16.83 10.87 -0.22
C VAL A 438 -16.34 9.51 -0.68
N MET A 439 -16.00 9.38 -1.96
CA MET A 439 -15.48 8.14 -2.53
C MET A 439 -14.13 8.40 -3.17
N TYR A 440 -13.16 7.55 -2.88
CA TYR A 440 -11.83 7.66 -3.47
C TYR A 440 -11.18 6.29 -3.66
N GLY A 441 -10.42 6.14 -4.77
CA GLY A 441 -9.52 5.01 -4.92
C GLY A 441 -8.26 5.22 -4.08
N ASP A 442 -7.79 4.19 -3.40
CA ASP A 442 -6.67 4.30 -2.47
C ASP A 442 -5.30 4.17 -3.15
N HIS A 443 -5.19 3.33 -4.15
CA HIS A 443 -3.97 3.17 -4.94
C HIS A 443 -4.25 2.41 -6.25
N TYR A 444 -3.20 2.16 -7.01
CA TYR A 444 -3.29 1.38 -8.24
C TYR A 444 -3.68 -0.08 -7.95
N GLY A 445 -4.56 -0.63 -8.78
CA GLY A 445 -4.89 -2.06 -8.80
C GLY A 445 -3.94 -2.85 -9.69
N ILE A 446 -3.73 -2.39 -10.92
CA ILE A 446 -2.81 -3.02 -11.86
C ILE A 446 -1.45 -2.33 -11.80
N SER A 447 -0.43 -3.10 -11.40
CA SER A 447 0.94 -2.61 -11.29
C SER A 447 1.59 -2.34 -12.64
N ASP A 448 2.64 -1.51 -12.65
CA ASP A 448 3.42 -1.21 -13.86
C ASP A 448 4.01 -2.45 -14.54
N MET A 449 4.32 -3.50 -13.78
CA MET A 449 4.82 -4.77 -14.33
C MET A 449 3.79 -5.49 -15.22
N ARG A 450 2.50 -5.24 -15.03
CA ARG A 450 1.37 -5.83 -15.77
C ARG A 450 0.83 -4.90 -16.85
N SER A 451 1.41 -3.71 -17.00
CA SER A 451 0.92 -2.66 -17.89
C SER A 451 0.85 -3.08 -19.36
N SER A 452 1.72 -4.00 -19.82
CA SER A 452 1.67 -4.51 -21.19
C SER A 452 0.38 -5.27 -21.50
N ASN A 453 -0.15 -6.03 -20.55
CA ASN A 453 -1.42 -6.75 -20.73
C ASN A 453 -2.62 -5.80 -20.61
N LEU A 454 -2.52 -4.76 -19.79
CA LEU A 454 -3.56 -3.74 -19.64
C LEU A 454 -3.60 -2.78 -20.84
N ALA A 455 -2.46 -2.47 -21.46
CA ALA A 455 -2.36 -1.48 -22.55
C ALA A 455 -3.31 -1.80 -23.71
N GLU A 456 -3.37 -3.05 -24.14
CA GLU A 456 -4.24 -3.49 -25.24
C GLU A 456 -5.72 -3.28 -24.92
N LEU A 457 -6.12 -3.60 -23.68
CA LEU A 457 -7.49 -3.39 -23.21
C LEU A 457 -7.86 -1.90 -23.19
N LEU A 458 -6.88 -1.02 -22.94
CA LEU A 458 -7.06 0.44 -22.99
C LEU A 458 -6.92 1.03 -24.41
N GLY A 459 -6.85 0.18 -25.45
CA GLY A 459 -6.69 0.61 -26.84
C GLY A 459 -5.32 1.22 -27.16
N LYS A 460 -4.30 0.87 -26.38
CA LYS A 460 -2.92 1.35 -26.54
C LYS A 460 -1.99 0.23 -26.97
N ASN A 461 -0.94 0.59 -27.70
CA ASN A 461 0.08 -0.36 -28.09
C ASN A 461 1.09 -0.56 -26.94
N PRO A 462 1.30 -1.80 -26.44
CA PRO A 462 2.26 -2.10 -25.38
C PRO A 462 3.70 -1.66 -25.69
N GLU A 463 4.11 -1.69 -26.98
CA GLU A 463 5.47 -1.30 -27.39
C GLU A 463 5.72 0.21 -27.26
N THR A 464 4.68 1.02 -27.32
CA THR A 464 4.75 2.49 -27.20
C THR A 464 4.32 2.99 -25.83
N TRP A 465 4.05 2.07 -24.88
CA TRP A 465 3.66 2.42 -23.52
C TRP A 465 4.74 3.25 -22.83
N SER A 466 4.43 4.52 -22.60
CA SER A 466 5.39 5.53 -22.16
C SER A 466 5.39 5.77 -20.65
N ASN A 467 6.35 6.54 -20.16
CA ASN A 467 6.34 7.00 -18.77
C ASN A 467 5.13 7.91 -18.47
N TYR A 468 4.59 8.59 -19.46
CA TYR A 468 3.35 9.35 -19.32
C TYR A 468 2.16 8.42 -19.06
N ASP A 469 2.05 7.33 -19.80
CA ASP A 469 0.98 6.34 -19.59
C ASP A 469 1.07 5.72 -18.19
N LYS A 470 2.27 5.40 -17.74
CA LYS A 470 2.53 4.90 -16.39
C LYS A 470 2.12 5.90 -15.31
N ALA A 471 2.44 7.18 -15.51
CA ALA A 471 2.03 8.25 -14.59
C ALA A 471 0.51 8.40 -14.59
N MET A 472 -0.15 8.34 -15.73
CA MET A 472 -1.60 8.44 -15.84
C MET A 472 -2.35 7.26 -15.19
N LEU A 473 -1.73 6.08 -15.10
CA LEU A 473 -2.27 4.95 -14.34
C LEU A 473 -2.24 5.14 -12.82
N GLN A 474 -1.50 6.13 -12.32
CA GLN A 474 -1.49 6.44 -10.88
C GLN A 474 -2.69 7.31 -10.45
N ARG A 475 -3.57 7.66 -11.40
CA ARG A 475 -4.81 8.36 -11.07
C ARG A 475 -5.81 7.41 -10.41
N VAL A 476 -6.49 7.96 -9.41
CA VAL A 476 -7.60 7.32 -8.72
C VAL A 476 -8.80 8.26 -8.74
N PRO A 477 -10.05 7.76 -8.73
CA PRO A 477 -11.20 8.63 -8.63
C PRO A 477 -11.22 9.32 -7.26
N TYR A 478 -11.65 10.58 -7.26
CA TYR A 478 -12.01 11.31 -6.05
C TYR A 478 -13.32 12.03 -6.33
N MET A 479 -14.33 11.72 -5.54
CA MET A 479 -15.70 12.20 -5.70
C MET A 479 -16.27 12.61 -4.35
N ILE A 480 -16.89 13.80 -4.28
CA ILE A 480 -17.66 14.25 -3.13
C ILE A 480 -19.09 14.45 -3.61
N HIS A 481 -19.95 13.49 -3.31
CA HIS A 481 -21.36 13.52 -3.66
C HIS A 481 -22.15 14.20 -2.54
N ILE A 482 -22.91 15.25 -2.90
CA ILE A 482 -23.65 16.10 -1.97
C ILE A 482 -25.12 16.15 -2.44
N PRO A 483 -25.99 15.27 -1.94
CA PRO A 483 -27.40 15.25 -2.33
C PRO A 483 -28.06 16.62 -2.22
N GLY A 484 -28.79 17.03 -3.29
CA GLY A 484 -29.43 18.33 -3.39
C GLY A 484 -28.53 19.51 -3.75
N TYR A 485 -27.21 19.31 -3.88
CA TYR A 485 -26.29 20.33 -4.38
C TYR A 485 -26.32 20.37 -5.90
N THR A 486 -26.42 21.56 -6.49
CA THR A 486 -26.52 21.69 -7.96
C THR A 486 -25.32 22.34 -8.62
N GLY A 487 -24.25 22.54 -7.85
CA GLY A 487 -23.01 23.18 -8.32
C GLY A 487 -21.87 22.20 -8.61
N GLY A 488 -22.17 20.89 -8.72
CA GLY A 488 -21.19 19.85 -9.02
C GLY A 488 -20.72 19.85 -10.47
N GLY A 489 -19.86 18.90 -10.75
CA GLY A 489 -19.27 18.69 -12.07
C GLY A 489 -17.84 18.14 -11.94
N ILE A 490 -17.23 17.86 -13.09
CA ILE A 490 -15.89 17.28 -13.19
C ILE A 490 -14.85 18.40 -13.27
N SER A 491 -13.96 18.45 -12.30
CA SER A 491 -12.79 19.33 -12.28
C SER A 491 -11.57 18.63 -12.90
N ASN A 492 -10.85 19.35 -13.75
CA ASN A 492 -9.56 18.91 -14.29
C ASN A 492 -8.36 19.39 -13.47
N THR A 493 -8.60 19.97 -12.30
CA THR A 493 -7.55 20.37 -11.38
C THR A 493 -6.74 19.17 -10.93
N PHE A 494 -5.42 19.32 -10.93
CA PHE A 494 -4.52 18.30 -10.39
C PHE A 494 -4.55 18.34 -8.86
N GLY A 495 -4.67 17.17 -8.27
CA GLY A 495 -4.67 16.98 -6.82
C GLY A 495 -4.19 15.59 -6.44
N GLY A 496 -4.05 15.35 -5.16
CA GLY A 496 -3.67 14.07 -4.60
C GLY A 496 -4.35 13.82 -3.25
N GLU A 497 -4.14 12.66 -2.69
CA GLU A 497 -4.80 12.24 -1.44
C GLU A 497 -4.51 13.20 -0.27
N VAL A 498 -3.34 13.87 -0.27
CA VAL A 498 -2.98 14.86 0.74
C VAL A 498 -3.95 16.06 0.77
N ASP A 499 -4.59 16.37 -0.36
CA ASP A 499 -5.53 17.48 -0.50
C ASP A 499 -6.95 17.14 -0.01
N ALA A 500 -7.23 15.87 0.28
CA ALA A 500 -8.59 15.41 0.57
C ALA A 500 -9.12 15.93 1.91
N LEU A 501 -8.35 15.83 2.99
CA LEU A 501 -8.78 16.32 4.30
C LEU A 501 -9.04 17.83 4.32
N PRO A 502 -8.13 18.71 3.86
CA PRO A 502 -8.40 20.15 3.83
C PRO A 502 -9.60 20.48 2.96
N THR A 503 -9.80 19.78 1.83
CA THR A 503 -10.99 19.94 0.99
C THR A 503 -12.28 19.58 1.74
N LEU A 504 -12.30 18.44 2.41
CA LEU A 504 -13.45 17.99 3.20
C LEU A 504 -13.78 18.98 4.33
N LEU A 505 -12.78 19.40 5.10
CA LEU A 505 -12.98 20.35 6.21
C LEU A 505 -13.49 21.70 5.71
N HIS A 506 -13.02 22.18 4.56
CA HIS A 506 -13.51 23.41 3.93
C HIS A 506 -14.98 23.30 3.52
N ILE A 507 -15.38 22.21 2.89
CA ILE A 507 -16.77 21.93 2.49
C ILE A 507 -17.70 21.84 3.72
N LEU A 508 -17.21 21.32 4.83
CA LEU A 508 -17.94 21.26 6.10
C LEU A 508 -17.94 22.59 6.86
N GLY A 509 -17.22 23.61 6.40
CA GLY A 509 -17.15 24.92 7.06
C GLY A 509 -16.34 24.92 8.35
N VAL A 510 -15.32 24.06 8.42
CA VAL A 510 -14.39 24.01 9.55
C VAL A 510 -13.28 25.03 9.35
N ASP A 511 -13.03 25.84 10.36
CA ASP A 511 -11.85 26.72 10.38
C ASP A 511 -10.59 25.90 10.70
N THR A 512 -9.71 25.79 9.72
CA THR A 512 -8.46 25.01 9.81
C THR A 512 -7.26 25.81 10.28
N SER A 513 -7.43 27.09 10.65
CA SER A 513 -6.33 27.99 11.05
C SER A 513 -5.54 27.50 12.28
N SER A 514 -6.15 26.62 13.09
CA SER A 514 -5.54 26.02 14.28
C SER A 514 -4.88 24.66 14.01
N TYR A 515 -4.93 24.13 12.80
CA TYR A 515 -4.40 22.81 12.44
C TYR A 515 -3.29 22.95 11.41
N ILE A 516 -2.26 22.11 11.55
CA ILE A 516 -1.18 22.01 10.57
C ILE A 516 -1.62 20.98 9.53
N GLN A 517 -1.87 21.46 8.31
CA GLN A 517 -2.21 20.64 7.14
C GLN A 517 -1.26 20.98 6.00
N MET A 518 -0.82 20.00 5.25
CA MET A 518 0.09 20.18 4.10
C MET A 518 -0.66 20.37 2.81
#